data_19aba4e368c774fd6a87b35ff66b83af
#
_entry.id   19aba4e368c774fd6a87b35ff66b83af
#
_cell.length_a   1.000
_cell.length_b   1.000
_cell.length_c   1.000
_cell.angle_alpha   90.00
_cell.angle_beta   90.00
_cell.angle_gamma   90.00
#
_symmetry.space_group_name_H-M   'P 1'
#
loop_
_entity.id
_entity.type
_entity.pdbx_description
1 polymer ?
#
loop_
_entity_poly.entity_id
_entity_poly.type
_entity_poly.pdbx_seq_one_letter_code
_entity_poly.pdbx_strand_id
1 'polypeptide(L)'
;MYAYFEGEKIVGYYSLFLQGNQECELNNLCVSPEYRHQGIGEALMNHACEMARGLGCNKLNLGIVEENVVLRKWYEAQGCVHLGTKKFEHFPFTCGFLQKEL
;
A
#
# COMPACT_ATOMS: atom_id res chain seq x y z
N MET A 1 1.83 -11.37 5.89
CA MET A 1 0.57 -10.89 5.28
C MET A 1 -0.48 -10.72 6.36
N TYR A 2 -1.25 -9.65 6.27
CA TYR A 2 -2.31 -9.33 7.22
C TYR A 2 -3.64 -9.26 6.49
N ALA A 3 -4.72 -9.69 7.15
CA ALA A 3 -6.03 -9.75 6.52
C ALA A 3 -7.11 -9.15 7.41
N TYR A 4 -8.10 -8.54 6.78
CA TYR A 4 -9.30 -8.05 7.42
C TYR A 4 -10.43 -9.05 7.19
N PHE A 5 -11.06 -9.49 8.26
CA PHE A 5 -12.13 -10.48 8.21
C PHE A 5 -13.47 -9.85 8.54
N GLU A 6 -14.51 -10.32 7.84
CA GLU A 6 -15.88 -10.12 8.26
C GLU A 6 -16.48 -11.51 8.46
N GLY A 7 -16.68 -11.90 9.73
CA GLY A 7 -16.98 -13.28 10.07
C GLY A 7 -15.82 -14.19 9.68
N GLU A 8 -16.08 -15.19 8.85
CA GLU A 8 -15.04 -16.10 8.35
C GLU A 8 -14.50 -15.71 6.97
N LYS A 9 -15.03 -14.62 6.38
CA LYS A 9 -14.66 -14.19 5.04
C LYS A 9 -13.55 -13.15 5.09
N ILE A 10 -12.51 -13.34 4.27
CA ILE A 10 -11.46 -12.35 4.08
C ILE A 10 -11.97 -11.30 3.09
N VAL A 11 -12.04 -10.05 3.53
CA VAL A 11 -12.54 -8.95 2.69
C VAL A 11 -11.44 -7.99 2.25
N GLY A 12 -10.26 -8.10 2.81
CA GLY A 12 -9.10 -7.33 2.40
C GLY A 12 -7.81 -7.86 3.02
N TYR A 13 -6.67 -7.50 2.43
CA TYR A 13 -5.36 -7.93 2.94
C TYR A 13 -4.25 -7.02 2.44
N TYR A 14 -3.08 -7.15 3.05
CA TYR A 14 -1.84 -6.52 2.60
C TYR A 14 -0.63 -7.30 3.10
N SER A 15 0.53 -7.01 2.54
CA SER A 15 1.80 -7.59 2.96
C SER A 15 2.80 -6.49 3.27
N LEU A 16 3.66 -6.72 4.28
CA LEU A 16 4.76 -5.83 4.62
C LEU A 16 6.07 -6.59 4.55
N PHE A 17 7.09 -5.93 3.99
CA PHE A 17 8.45 -6.48 3.92
C PHE A 17 9.45 -5.46 4.44
N LEU A 18 10.34 -5.89 5.34
CA LEU A 18 11.45 -5.05 5.81
C LEU A 18 12.46 -4.89 4.69
N GLN A 19 12.86 -3.63 4.44
CA GLN A 19 13.84 -3.31 3.39
C GLN A 19 15.20 -2.89 3.94
N GLY A 20 15.34 -2.79 5.26
CA GLY A 20 16.52 -2.20 5.89
C GLY A 20 16.41 -0.67 5.98
N ASN A 21 17.38 -0.03 6.64
CA ASN A 21 17.42 1.42 6.82
C ASN A 21 16.12 2.01 7.42
N GLN A 22 15.44 1.21 8.27
CA GLN A 22 14.18 1.62 8.92
C GLN A 22 13.05 1.89 7.92
N GLU A 23 13.06 1.18 6.79
CA GLU A 23 12.01 1.27 5.77
C GLU A 23 11.32 -0.07 5.57
N CYS A 24 10.03 -0.01 5.29
CA CYS A 24 9.20 -1.17 4.94
C CYS A 24 8.60 -0.96 3.56
N GLU A 25 8.33 -2.06 2.87
CA GLU A 25 7.58 -2.04 1.62
C GLU A 25 6.18 -2.60 1.85
N LEU A 26 5.17 -1.86 1.41
CA LEU A 26 3.78 -2.30 1.42
C LEU A 26 3.45 -2.92 0.06
N ASN A 27 3.01 -4.16 0.08
CA ASN A 27 2.64 -4.89 -1.14
C ASN A 27 1.24 -5.45 -1.04
N ASN A 28 0.59 -5.57 -2.21
CA ASN A 28 -0.67 -6.31 -2.36
C ASN A 28 -1.81 -5.82 -1.47
N LEU A 29 -1.87 -4.52 -1.17
CA LEU A 29 -3.04 -3.97 -0.47
C LEU A 29 -4.25 -4.10 -1.39
N CYS A 30 -5.22 -4.88 -0.95
CA CYS A 30 -6.37 -5.24 -1.77
C CYS A 30 -7.62 -5.33 -0.91
N VAL A 31 -8.73 -4.86 -1.45
CA VAL A 31 -10.06 -4.97 -0.83
C VAL A 31 -10.99 -5.64 -1.83
N SER A 32 -11.77 -6.61 -1.38
CA SER A 32 -12.78 -7.27 -2.21
C SER A 32 -13.71 -6.21 -2.83
N PRO A 33 -14.05 -6.31 -4.13
CA PRO A 33 -14.91 -5.31 -4.77
C PRO A 33 -16.25 -5.07 -4.08
N GLU A 34 -16.81 -6.10 -3.44
CA GLU A 34 -18.08 -6.01 -2.72
C GLU A 34 -18.00 -5.13 -1.47
N TYR A 35 -16.77 -4.91 -0.96
CA TYR A 35 -16.53 -4.19 0.29
C TYR A 35 -15.77 -2.88 0.09
N ARG A 36 -15.60 -2.45 -1.16
CA ARG A 36 -14.95 -1.17 -1.47
C ARG A 36 -15.84 -0.01 -1.04
N HIS A 37 -15.22 1.15 -0.80
CA HIS A 37 -15.88 2.38 -0.36
C HIS A 37 -16.54 2.28 1.02
N GLN A 38 -16.10 1.34 1.86
CA GLN A 38 -16.58 1.17 3.24
C GLN A 38 -15.50 1.47 4.28
N GLY A 39 -14.38 2.08 3.86
CA GLY A 39 -13.30 2.43 4.78
C GLY A 39 -12.35 1.28 5.11
N ILE A 40 -12.51 0.10 4.54
CA ILE A 40 -11.65 -1.05 4.81
C ILE A 40 -10.23 -0.82 4.29
N GLY A 41 -10.09 -0.24 3.10
CA GLY A 41 -8.77 0.10 2.56
C GLY A 41 -8.02 1.07 3.46
N GLU A 42 -8.70 2.09 3.96
CA GLU A 42 -8.12 3.05 4.90
C GLU A 42 -7.74 2.37 6.21
N ALA A 43 -8.57 1.49 6.74
CA ALA A 43 -8.27 0.73 7.94
C ALA A 43 -7.04 -0.15 7.76
N LEU A 44 -6.92 -0.82 6.61
CA LEU A 44 -5.75 -1.63 6.28
C LEU A 44 -4.49 -0.77 6.17
N MET A 45 -4.59 0.39 5.53
CA MET A 45 -3.46 1.32 5.41
C MET A 45 -2.99 1.82 6.76
N ASN A 46 -3.92 2.19 7.65
CA ASN A 46 -3.61 2.62 9.01
C ASN A 46 -2.97 1.49 9.81
N HIS A 47 -3.47 0.28 9.67
CA HIS A 47 -2.90 -0.90 10.33
C HIS A 47 -1.48 -1.17 9.83
N ALA A 48 -1.26 -1.06 8.51
CA ALA A 48 0.07 -1.23 7.93
C ALA A 48 1.06 -0.22 8.48
N CYS A 49 0.65 1.04 8.64
CA CYS A 49 1.50 2.09 9.22
C CYS A 49 1.86 1.76 10.68
N GLU A 50 0.90 1.32 11.48
CA GLU A 50 1.14 0.93 12.87
C GLU A 50 2.08 -0.27 12.97
N MET A 51 1.88 -1.27 12.14
CA MET A 51 2.74 -2.46 12.12
C MET A 51 4.17 -2.10 11.70
N ALA A 52 4.32 -1.23 10.70
CA ALA A 52 5.63 -0.77 10.26
C ALA A 52 6.35 0.01 11.36
N ARG A 53 5.64 0.88 12.09
CA ARG A 53 6.21 1.59 13.25
C ARG A 53 6.65 0.61 14.32
N GLY A 54 5.87 -0.42 14.60
CA GLY A 54 6.20 -1.46 15.56
C GLY A 54 7.44 -2.26 15.18
N LEU A 55 7.75 -2.35 13.89
CA LEU A 55 8.96 -2.99 13.38
C LEU A 55 10.17 -2.05 13.37
N GLY A 56 10.02 -0.82 13.84
CA GLY A 56 11.09 0.16 13.88
C GLY A 56 11.26 0.96 12.60
N CYS A 57 10.28 0.89 11.69
CA CYS A 57 10.32 1.63 10.43
C CYS A 57 9.81 3.06 10.60
N ASN A 58 10.42 3.98 9.87
CA ASN A 58 9.99 5.38 9.82
C ASN A 58 9.48 5.79 8.44
N LYS A 59 9.56 4.90 7.45
CA LYS A 59 9.07 5.13 6.09
C LYS A 59 8.41 3.88 5.55
N LEU A 60 7.32 4.08 4.83
CA LEU A 60 6.58 3.03 4.14
C LEU A 60 6.65 3.31 2.64
N ASN A 61 7.22 2.38 1.89
CA ASN A 61 7.39 2.49 0.44
C ASN A 61 6.39 1.60 -0.27
N LEU A 62 5.88 2.05 -1.41
CA LEU A 62 4.98 1.25 -2.23
C LEU A 62 5.13 1.56 -3.71
N GLY A 63 4.78 0.59 -4.54
CA GLY A 63 4.77 0.72 -5.98
C GLY A 63 3.37 0.53 -6.53
N ILE A 64 3.05 1.27 -7.57
CA ILE A 64 1.76 1.18 -8.26
C ILE A 64 1.98 1.16 -9.77
N VAL A 65 0.92 0.82 -10.52
CA VAL A 65 0.86 1.09 -11.95
C VAL A 65 0.61 2.59 -12.12
N GLU A 66 1.57 3.32 -12.69
CA GLU A 66 1.51 4.79 -12.79
C GLU A 66 0.28 5.27 -13.54
N GLU A 67 -0.15 4.51 -14.56
CA GLU A 67 -1.32 4.84 -15.34
C GLU A 67 -2.63 4.74 -14.55
N ASN A 68 -2.62 4.09 -13.39
CA ASN A 68 -3.79 4.01 -12.51
C ASN A 68 -3.88 5.27 -11.64
N VAL A 69 -4.40 6.33 -12.24
CA VAL A 69 -4.50 7.66 -11.59
C VAL A 69 -5.42 7.62 -10.36
N VAL A 70 -6.47 6.83 -10.40
CA VAL A 70 -7.42 6.70 -9.27
C VAL A 70 -6.71 6.13 -8.05
N LEU A 71 -5.93 5.08 -8.23
CA LEU A 71 -5.18 4.44 -7.15
C LEU A 71 -4.11 5.38 -6.60
N ARG A 72 -3.38 6.08 -7.48
CA ARG A 72 -2.36 7.04 -7.08
C ARG A 72 -2.97 8.14 -6.20
N LYS A 73 -4.07 8.72 -6.62
CA LYS A 73 -4.76 9.77 -5.86
C LYS A 73 -5.25 9.26 -4.52
N TRP A 74 -5.71 8.01 -4.47
CA TRP A 74 -6.14 7.41 -3.22
C TRP A 74 -4.98 7.31 -2.22
N TYR A 75 -3.81 6.83 -2.67
CA TYR A 75 -2.64 6.77 -1.80
C TYR A 75 -2.15 8.17 -1.38
N GLU A 76 -2.19 9.13 -2.28
CA GLU A 76 -1.83 10.51 -1.94
C GLU A 76 -2.75 11.08 -0.86
N ALA A 77 -4.05 10.76 -0.92
CA ALA A 77 -5.01 11.13 0.10
C ALA A 77 -4.71 10.46 1.47
N GLN A 78 -4.03 9.31 1.45
CA GLN A 78 -3.58 8.63 2.67
C GLN A 78 -2.27 9.20 3.21
N GLY A 79 -1.75 10.24 2.62
CA GLY A 79 -0.51 10.89 3.07
C GLY A 79 0.75 10.40 2.37
N CYS A 80 0.62 9.62 1.29
CA CYS A 80 1.77 9.18 0.52
C CYS A 80 2.22 10.26 -0.45
N VAL A 81 3.53 10.37 -0.66
CA VAL A 81 4.14 11.31 -1.60
C VAL A 81 4.64 10.54 -2.80
N HIS A 82 4.31 11.01 -4.00
CA HIS A 82 4.79 10.42 -5.25
C HIS A 82 6.25 10.80 -5.46
N LEU A 83 7.12 9.78 -5.56
CA LEU A 83 8.57 9.99 -5.69
C LEU A 83 9.04 10.05 -7.13
N GLY A 84 8.43 9.28 -8.02
CA GLY A 84 8.85 9.20 -9.40
C GLY A 84 8.34 7.94 -10.08
N THR A 85 8.83 7.70 -11.29
CA THR A 85 8.40 6.57 -12.12
C THR A 85 9.59 5.84 -12.70
N LYS A 86 9.38 4.58 -13.09
CA LYS A 86 10.36 3.80 -13.84
C LYS A 86 9.65 2.87 -14.81
N LYS A 87 10.11 2.88 -16.06
CA LYS A 87 9.62 1.96 -17.08
C LYS A 87 10.58 0.78 -17.20
N PHE A 88 10.06 -0.43 -17.00
CA PHE A 88 10.82 -1.66 -17.15
C PHE A 88 10.51 -2.27 -18.53
N GLU A 89 11.52 -2.77 -19.22
CA GLU A 89 11.37 -3.29 -20.58
C GLU A 89 10.37 -4.44 -20.71
N HIS A 90 10.30 -5.29 -19.69
CA HIS A 90 9.42 -6.47 -19.70
C HIS A 90 8.03 -6.21 -19.12
N PHE A 91 7.72 -4.98 -18.74
CA PHE A 91 6.38 -4.61 -18.26
C PHE A 91 5.67 -3.73 -19.29
N PRO A 92 4.37 -3.99 -19.53
CA PRO A 92 3.59 -3.16 -20.46
C PRO A 92 3.15 -1.83 -19.84
N PHE A 93 3.52 -1.54 -18.61
CA PHE A 93 3.11 -0.34 -17.86
C PHE A 93 4.32 0.32 -17.20
N THR A 94 4.14 1.55 -16.77
CA THR A 94 5.13 2.29 -16.00
C THR A 94 4.88 2.08 -14.52
N CYS A 95 5.93 1.81 -13.73
CA CYS A 95 5.83 1.72 -12.28
C CYS A 95 5.95 3.10 -11.66
N GLY A 96 5.02 3.42 -10.76
CA GLY A 96 5.08 4.63 -9.95
C GLY A 96 5.47 4.27 -8.53
N PHE A 97 6.26 5.14 -7.88
CA PHE A 97 6.75 4.90 -6.53
C PHE A 97 6.25 5.99 -5.59
N LEU A 98 5.71 5.57 -4.46
CA LEU A 98 5.23 6.47 -3.43
C LEU A 98 5.86 6.11 -2.08
N GLN A 99 5.89 7.08 -1.18
CA GLN A 99 6.44 6.90 0.15
C GLN A 99 5.60 7.66 1.16
N LYS A 100 5.37 7.05 2.32
CA LYS A 100 4.72 7.71 3.44
C LYS A 100 5.66 7.73 4.63
N GLU A 101 5.81 8.89 5.26
CA GLU A 101 6.52 9.00 6.54
C GLU A 101 5.62 8.53 7.67
N LEU A 102 6.20 7.75 8.57
CA LEU A 102 5.48 7.13 9.67
C LEU A 102 5.66 7.88 10.99
#